data_a3ae3282e8d0f2b965eeffca9d31c5a2
#
_entry.id   a3ae3282e8d0f2b965eeffca9d31c5a2
#
_cell.length_a   1.000
_cell.length_b   1.000
_cell.length_c   1.000
_cell.angle_alpha   90.00
_cell.angle_beta   90.00
_cell.angle_gamma   90.00
#
_symmetry.space_group_name_H-M   'P 1'
#
loop_
_entity.id
_entity.type
_entity.pdbx_description
1 polymer ?
#
loop_
_entity_poly.entity_id
_entity_poly.type
_entity_poly.pdbx_seq_one_letter_code
_entity_poly.pdbx_strand_id
1 'polypeptide(L)'
;MEDKNHISETTSAAEEESERTPLLHRLLCAFGICFLFFFPSAFILILLSLTGFPIIAAIGIVLAVPSLLCSLIIWDRQKKKVLKIWACCMAALVVFTGVKLGIDAYEESLIIDTTPNINVHEYLPFEEDSKIVKLDNASLQLTGNLPIVDGAAAVFPVYSAFVHATYPESTTLYDGVFEYNNTRGGYELLAEKKIDIFFGAYPSQEQINYAEYCNTSFVYTPIGLEAFVFFVHKDNPVDNLTTEQIKGIYSGEITNWSQVGGRNEPIAAFQRNQGSGSQSMLIRFMGDTPIMEPPTEMVNTFMDGIIEQVADYRSKGGSIGFSFRYYMEGIIKNPDVKLLSIDGIAPTPENIRNGTYPITTYLYAVTYEGNDNENVARLIEWVLSEEGQYIIAQTGYTPIKE
;
A
#
# COMPACT_ATOMS: atom_id res chain seq x y z
N MET A 1 -20.93 -86.57 12.99
CA MET A 1 -19.78 -85.62 12.79
C MET A 1 -20.26 -84.21 12.36
N GLU A 2 -21.53 -84.08 12.08
CA GLU A 2 -22.13 -82.81 11.64
C GLU A 2 -22.51 -81.81 12.75
N ASP A 3 -22.70 -82.30 13.98
CA ASP A 3 -23.17 -81.50 15.11
C ASP A 3 -22.07 -80.56 15.75
N LYS A 4 -20.80 -80.88 15.54
CA LYS A 4 -19.69 -80.10 16.12
C LYS A 4 -19.33 -78.86 15.29
N ASN A 5 -19.58 -78.90 13.99
CA ASN A 5 -19.30 -77.74 13.11
C ASN A 5 -20.36 -76.64 13.22
N HIS A 6 -21.63 -76.97 13.47
CA HIS A 6 -22.71 -75.99 13.62
C HIS A 6 -22.61 -75.21 14.92
N ILE A 7 -22.07 -75.76 16.00
CA ILE A 7 -21.88 -75.12 17.30
C ILE A 7 -20.66 -74.17 17.24
N SER A 8 -19.62 -74.47 16.44
CA SER A 8 -18.45 -73.57 16.29
C SER A 8 -18.73 -72.38 15.42
N GLU A 9 -19.57 -72.49 14.40
CA GLU A 9 -19.96 -71.37 13.56
C GLU A 9 -20.94 -70.38 14.25
N THR A 10 -21.88 -70.94 15.07
CA THR A 10 -22.81 -70.11 15.85
C THR A 10 -22.12 -69.40 17.01
N THR A 11 -21.11 -69.96 17.64
CA THR A 11 -20.30 -69.29 18.67
C THR A 11 -19.39 -68.26 18.06
N SER A 12 -18.79 -68.52 16.92
CA SER A 12 -17.97 -67.47 16.18
C SER A 12 -18.81 -66.30 15.71
N ALA A 13 -20.01 -66.53 15.17
CA ALA A 13 -20.92 -65.48 14.73
C ALA A 13 -21.46 -64.64 15.93
N ALA A 14 -21.76 -65.30 17.07
CA ALA A 14 -22.20 -64.59 18.28
C ALA A 14 -21.09 -63.78 18.94
N GLU A 15 -19.82 -64.24 18.90
CA GLU A 15 -18.67 -63.47 19.36
C GLU A 15 -18.37 -62.30 18.44
N GLU A 16 -18.51 -62.43 17.13
CA GLU A 16 -18.35 -61.37 16.13
C GLU A 16 -19.47 -60.31 16.22
N GLU A 17 -20.70 -60.70 16.49
CA GLU A 17 -21.84 -59.83 16.70
C GLU A 17 -21.75 -59.10 18.06
N SER A 18 -21.19 -59.73 19.12
CA SER A 18 -20.94 -59.11 20.42
C SER A 18 -19.79 -58.07 20.36
N GLU A 19 -18.85 -58.19 19.44
CA GLU A 19 -17.80 -57.18 19.24
C GLU A 19 -18.26 -55.97 18.37
N ARG A 20 -19.21 -56.15 17.47
CA ARG A 20 -19.73 -55.09 16.58
C ARG A 20 -20.60 -54.07 17.32
N THR A 21 -21.40 -54.47 18.25
CA THR A 21 -22.30 -53.61 19.02
C THR A 21 -21.56 -52.50 19.82
N PRO A 22 -20.43 -52.77 20.50
CA PRO A 22 -19.68 -51.71 21.17
C PRO A 22 -19.04 -50.71 20.23
N LEU A 23 -18.59 -51.15 19.02
CA LEU A 23 -18.00 -50.21 18.01
C LEU A 23 -19.06 -49.26 17.44
N LEU A 24 -20.24 -49.78 17.06
CA LEU A 24 -21.34 -48.94 16.55
C LEU A 24 -21.78 -47.91 17.58
N HIS A 25 -21.90 -48.30 18.85
CA HIS A 25 -22.22 -47.40 19.95
C HIS A 25 -21.18 -46.29 20.12
N ARG A 26 -19.88 -46.62 20.03
CA ARG A 26 -18.77 -45.68 20.08
C ARG A 26 -18.79 -44.66 18.91
N LEU A 27 -19.09 -45.15 17.69
CA LEU A 27 -19.26 -44.27 16.51
C LEU A 27 -20.45 -43.34 16.64
N LEU A 28 -21.59 -43.82 17.18
CA LEU A 28 -22.77 -42.97 17.45
C LEU A 28 -22.47 -41.93 18.53
N CYS A 29 -21.73 -42.27 19.59
CA CYS A 29 -21.30 -41.28 20.59
C CYS A 29 -20.34 -40.25 20.01
N ALA A 30 -19.38 -40.64 19.17
CA ALA A 30 -18.48 -39.73 18.50
C ALA A 30 -19.22 -38.77 17.55
N PHE A 31 -20.22 -39.29 16.82
CA PHE A 31 -21.08 -38.45 15.97
C PHE A 31 -21.88 -37.44 16.81
N GLY A 32 -22.45 -37.85 17.95
CA GLY A 32 -23.14 -36.95 18.87
C GLY A 32 -22.24 -35.80 19.39
N ILE A 33 -20.98 -36.12 19.71
CA ILE A 33 -19.98 -35.12 20.11
C ILE A 33 -19.69 -34.16 18.97
N CYS A 34 -19.44 -34.64 17.76
CA CYS A 34 -19.23 -33.77 16.60
C CYS A 34 -20.41 -32.83 16.37
N PHE A 35 -21.63 -33.32 16.47
CA PHE A 35 -22.85 -32.54 16.34
C PHE A 35 -23.00 -31.49 17.44
N LEU A 36 -22.71 -31.84 18.69
CA LEU A 36 -22.79 -30.92 19.84
C LEU A 36 -21.80 -29.76 19.71
N PHE A 37 -20.61 -30.02 19.19
CA PHE A 37 -19.57 -28.99 19.02
C PHE A 37 -19.67 -28.21 17.72
N PHE A 38 -20.50 -28.62 16.76
CA PHE A 38 -20.58 -28.00 15.43
C PHE A 38 -20.90 -26.51 15.49
N PHE A 39 -22.00 -26.13 16.15
CA PHE A 39 -22.41 -24.73 16.22
C PHE A 39 -21.47 -23.83 17.03
N PRO A 40 -21.03 -24.22 18.24
CA PRO A 40 -20.03 -23.44 18.96
C PRO A 40 -18.72 -23.28 18.20
N SER A 41 -18.27 -24.35 17.50
CA SER A 41 -17.05 -24.32 16.69
C SER A 41 -17.16 -23.32 15.53
N ALA A 42 -18.27 -23.33 14.80
CA ALA A 42 -18.53 -22.40 13.71
C ALA A 42 -18.55 -20.94 14.19
N PHE A 43 -19.20 -20.69 15.32
CA PHE A 43 -19.27 -19.36 15.92
C PHE A 43 -17.88 -18.83 16.35
N ILE A 44 -17.08 -19.67 17.02
CA ILE A 44 -15.72 -19.31 17.44
C ILE A 44 -14.81 -19.06 16.22
N LEU A 45 -14.94 -19.89 15.17
CA LEU A 45 -14.18 -19.69 13.91
C LEU A 45 -14.50 -18.34 13.27
N ILE A 46 -15.76 -17.95 13.23
CA ILE A 46 -16.17 -16.63 12.71
C ILE A 46 -15.55 -15.51 13.55
N LEU A 47 -15.63 -15.58 14.88
CA LEU A 47 -15.04 -14.58 15.77
C LEU A 47 -13.50 -14.47 15.58
N LEU A 48 -12.80 -15.60 15.49
CA LEU A 48 -11.36 -15.60 15.29
C LEU A 48 -10.96 -15.07 13.90
N SER A 49 -11.76 -15.34 12.86
CA SER A 49 -11.52 -14.80 11.51
C SER A 49 -11.69 -13.27 11.46
N LEU A 50 -12.61 -12.71 12.23
CA LEU A 50 -12.82 -11.25 12.32
C LEU A 50 -11.64 -10.53 13.02
N THR A 51 -10.84 -11.24 13.82
CA THR A 51 -9.65 -10.68 14.48
C THR A 51 -8.36 -10.82 13.66
N GLY A 52 -8.44 -11.30 12.41
CA GLY A 52 -7.25 -11.57 11.59
C GLY A 52 -6.42 -12.79 12.04
N PHE A 53 -6.91 -13.59 12.99
CA PHE A 53 -6.19 -14.76 13.49
C PHE A 53 -6.02 -15.81 12.39
N PRO A 54 -4.83 -16.46 12.25
CA PRO A 54 -4.56 -17.44 11.20
C PRO A 54 -5.61 -18.57 11.18
N ILE A 55 -6.32 -18.70 10.05
CA ILE A 55 -7.48 -19.60 9.95
C ILE A 55 -7.15 -21.05 10.24
N ILE A 56 -5.96 -21.54 9.87
CA ILE A 56 -5.49 -22.90 10.13
C ILE A 56 -5.34 -23.14 11.63
N ALA A 57 -4.77 -22.16 12.35
CA ALA A 57 -4.61 -22.22 13.79
C ALA A 57 -5.97 -22.16 14.51
N ALA A 58 -6.87 -21.30 14.04
CA ALA A 58 -8.24 -21.21 14.55
C ALA A 58 -8.99 -22.55 14.43
N ILE A 59 -8.93 -23.18 13.25
CA ILE A 59 -9.51 -24.52 13.01
C ILE A 59 -8.89 -25.55 13.96
N GLY A 60 -7.58 -25.55 14.12
CA GLY A 60 -6.87 -26.49 15.02
C GLY A 60 -7.30 -26.34 16.48
N ILE A 61 -7.38 -25.11 16.99
CA ILE A 61 -7.80 -24.80 18.36
C ILE A 61 -9.25 -25.24 18.58
N VAL A 62 -10.15 -24.88 17.68
CA VAL A 62 -11.57 -25.19 17.79
C VAL A 62 -11.85 -26.69 17.73
N LEU A 63 -11.13 -27.44 16.90
CA LEU A 63 -11.30 -28.88 16.77
C LEU A 63 -10.49 -29.70 17.80
N ALA A 64 -9.64 -29.08 18.62
CA ALA A 64 -8.79 -29.77 19.58
C ALA A 64 -9.59 -30.63 20.57
N VAL A 65 -10.58 -30.05 21.23
CA VAL A 65 -11.38 -30.76 22.25
C VAL A 65 -12.26 -31.87 21.63
N PRO A 66 -13.08 -31.60 20.58
CA PRO A 66 -13.90 -32.66 20.00
C PRO A 66 -13.07 -33.77 19.37
N SER A 67 -11.92 -33.49 18.76
CA SER A 67 -11.04 -34.54 18.21
C SER A 67 -10.44 -35.42 19.28
N LEU A 68 -10.04 -34.85 20.42
CA LEU A 68 -9.55 -35.65 21.55
C LEU A 68 -10.65 -36.56 22.11
N LEU A 69 -11.84 -36.02 22.36
CA LEU A 69 -12.97 -36.80 22.91
C LEU A 69 -13.37 -37.93 21.97
N CYS A 70 -13.52 -37.67 20.68
CA CYS A 70 -13.83 -38.71 19.70
C CYS A 70 -12.75 -39.79 19.63
N SER A 71 -11.46 -39.39 19.63
CA SER A 71 -10.35 -40.33 19.59
C SER A 71 -10.28 -41.22 20.84
N LEU A 72 -10.51 -40.68 22.03
CA LEU A 72 -10.53 -41.44 23.28
C LEU A 72 -11.70 -42.44 23.37
N ILE A 73 -12.84 -42.08 22.76
CA ILE A 73 -14.02 -42.99 22.72
C ILE A 73 -13.79 -44.11 21.71
N ILE A 74 -13.29 -43.79 20.50
CA ILE A 74 -13.10 -44.78 19.45
C ILE A 74 -12.00 -45.80 19.82
N TRP A 75 -10.87 -45.31 20.34
CA TRP A 75 -9.71 -46.16 20.71
C TRP A 75 -9.56 -46.37 22.22
N ASP A 76 -10.63 -46.73 22.89
CA ASP A 76 -10.70 -46.88 24.35
C ASP A 76 -9.57 -47.77 24.94
N ARG A 77 -9.22 -48.89 24.26
CA ARG A 77 -8.14 -49.79 24.68
C ARG A 77 -6.72 -49.19 24.56
N GLN A 78 -6.55 -48.07 23.85
CA GLN A 78 -5.24 -47.47 23.57
C GLN A 78 -5.14 -46.01 24.04
N LYS A 79 -5.89 -45.61 25.05
CA LYS A 79 -5.98 -44.22 25.54
C LYS A 79 -4.63 -43.52 25.71
N LYS A 80 -3.63 -44.23 26.29
CA LYS A 80 -2.28 -43.64 26.47
C LYS A 80 -1.55 -43.35 25.16
N LYS A 81 -1.74 -44.18 24.12
CA LYS A 81 -1.17 -43.98 22.78
C LYS A 81 -1.87 -42.79 22.08
N VAL A 82 -3.20 -42.81 22.12
CA VAL A 82 -4.03 -41.71 21.54
C VAL A 82 -3.68 -40.37 22.15
N LEU A 83 -3.57 -40.30 23.48
CA LEU A 83 -3.22 -39.07 24.18
C LEU A 83 -1.82 -38.53 23.78
N LYS A 84 -0.84 -39.46 23.64
CA LYS A 84 0.52 -39.09 23.19
C LYS A 84 0.51 -38.53 21.77
N ILE A 85 -0.15 -39.21 20.82
CA ILE A 85 -0.24 -38.76 19.42
C ILE A 85 -0.96 -37.42 19.35
N TRP A 86 -2.09 -37.27 20.04
CA TRP A 86 -2.84 -36.04 20.10
C TRP A 86 -2.00 -34.88 20.67
N ALA A 87 -1.28 -35.13 21.79
CA ALA A 87 -0.39 -34.10 22.36
C ALA A 87 0.74 -33.69 21.40
N CYS A 88 1.33 -34.66 20.66
CA CYS A 88 2.32 -34.35 19.63
C CYS A 88 1.72 -33.49 18.49
N CYS A 89 0.51 -33.82 18.03
CA CYS A 89 -0.16 -33.04 16.99
C CYS A 89 -0.48 -31.60 17.47
N MET A 90 -0.94 -31.46 18.71
CA MET A 90 -1.20 -30.14 19.30
C MET A 90 0.08 -29.35 19.50
N ALA A 91 1.17 -29.98 19.96
CA ALA A 91 2.47 -29.31 20.06
C ALA A 91 2.97 -28.85 18.69
N ALA A 92 2.86 -29.69 17.65
CA ALA A 92 3.22 -29.30 16.29
C ALA A 92 2.36 -28.10 15.77
N LEU A 93 1.07 -28.11 16.07
CA LEU A 93 0.18 -26.98 15.72
C LEU A 93 0.58 -25.69 16.42
N VAL A 94 0.90 -25.76 17.72
CA VAL A 94 1.37 -24.59 18.50
C VAL A 94 2.68 -24.04 17.94
N VAL A 95 3.64 -24.93 17.63
CA VAL A 95 4.91 -24.51 17.01
C VAL A 95 4.67 -23.87 15.65
N PHE A 96 3.87 -24.51 14.78
CA PHE A 96 3.54 -23.97 13.46
C PHE A 96 2.87 -22.59 13.55
N THR A 97 1.89 -22.44 14.46
CA THR A 97 1.20 -21.17 14.68
C THR A 97 2.17 -20.12 15.22
N GLY A 98 3.02 -20.49 16.18
CA GLY A 98 4.02 -19.59 16.76
C GLY A 98 5.04 -19.11 15.73
N VAL A 99 5.51 -20.01 14.86
CA VAL A 99 6.41 -19.67 13.75
C VAL A 99 5.71 -18.73 12.77
N LYS A 100 4.46 -19.04 12.38
CA LYS A 100 3.72 -18.17 11.45
C LYS A 100 3.45 -16.77 12.04
N LEU A 101 2.97 -16.71 13.28
CA LEU A 101 2.78 -15.42 13.95
C LEU A 101 4.10 -14.64 14.13
N GLY A 102 5.21 -15.36 14.36
CA GLY A 102 6.53 -14.75 14.43
C GLY A 102 7.00 -14.21 13.08
N ILE A 103 6.70 -14.90 11.98
CA ILE A 103 6.98 -14.43 10.63
C ILE A 103 6.08 -13.21 10.33
N ASP A 104 4.77 -13.31 10.56
CA ASP A 104 3.83 -12.22 10.31
C ASP A 104 4.20 -10.96 11.14
N ALA A 105 4.55 -11.12 12.43
CA ALA A 105 5.02 -10.01 13.27
C ALA A 105 6.40 -9.46 12.84
N TYR A 106 7.28 -10.31 12.33
CA TYR A 106 8.55 -9.89 11.75
C TYR A 106 8.32 -9.11 10.45
N GLU A 107 7.46 -9.59 9.55
CA GLU A 107 7.06 -8.89 8.33
C GLU A 107 6.39 -7.54 8.66
N GLU A 108 5.50 -7.49 9.65
CA GLU A 108 4.87 -6.25 10.12
C GLU A 108 5.88 -5.29 10.75
N SER A 109 6.91 -5.79 11.45
CA SER A 109 7.99 -4.96 12.01
C SER A 109 8.95 -4.40 10.94
N LEU A 110 8.96 -5.00 9.76
CA LEU A 110 9.72 -4.50 8.60
C LEU A 110 8.95 -3.43 7.81
N ILE A 111 7.64 -3.35 7.98
CA ILE A 111 6.83 -2.24 7.52
C ILE A 111 7.17 -1.07 8.43
N ILE A 112 8.04 -0.19 7.98
CA ILE A 112 8.31 1.06 8.70
C ILE A 112 7.02 1.87 8.59
N ASP A 113 6.27 1.94 9.69
CA ASP A 113 5.14 2.83 9.85
C ASP A 113 5.70 4.26 10.00
N THR A 114 6.16 4.79 8.87
CA THR A 114 6.60 6.17 8.80
C THR A 114 5.35 7.03 8.79
N THR A 115 5.15 7.78 9.86
CA THR A 115 4.19 8.89 9.86
C THR A 115 4.42 9.75 8.61
N PRO A 116 3.35 10.23 7.92
CA PRO A 116 3.52 11.05 6.72
C PRO A 116 4.45 12.21 7.03
N ASN A 117 5.59 12.30 6.34
CA ASN A 117 6.62 13.30 6.64
C ASN A 117 6.29 14.71 6.16
N ILE A 118 5.23 14.87 5.37
CA ILE A 118 4.71 16.21 5.24
C ILE A 118 3.87 16.51 6.49
N ASN A 119 4.42 17.34 7.34
CA ASN A 119 3.61 17.93 8.38
C ASN A 119 2.69 18.96 7.71
N VAL A 120 1.50 18.53 7.30
CA VAL A 120 0.52 19.41 6.61
C VAL A 120 0.20 20.67 7.44
N HIS A 121 0.35 20.59 8.77
CA HIS A 121 0.14 21.75 9.65
C HIS A 121 1.14 22.88 9.44
N GLU A 122 2.30 22.62 8.86
CA GLU A 122 3.26 23.65 8.49
C GLU A 122 2.88 24.42 7.21
N TYR A 123 1.86 23.94 6.49
CA TYR A 123 1.40 24.46 5.20
C TYR A 123 -0.08 24.82 5.20
N LEU A 124 -0.69 25.05 6.38
CA LEU A 124 -2.10 25.47 6.44
C LEU A 124 -2.29 26.89 5.87
N PRO A 125 -3.42 27.16 5.14
CA PRO A 125 -3.52 28.36 4.30
C PRO A 125 -3.53 29.67 5.06
N PHE A 126 -4.15 29.77 6.22
CA PHE A 126 -4.34 31.04 6.94
C PHE A 126 -3.57 31.15 8.25
N GLU A 127 -2.65 30.21 8.49
CA GLU A 127 -1.78 30.26 9.68
C GLU A 127 -0.63 31.25 9.49
N GLU A 128 -0.27 31.97 10.57
CA GLU A 128 0.77 33.00 10.55
C GLU A 128 2.13 32.43 10.13
N ASP A 129 2.50 31.27 10.73
CA ASP A 129 3.78 30.59 10.52
C ASP A 129 3.77 29.62 9.32
N SER A 130 2.74 29.67 8.48
CA SER A 130 2.61 28.77 7.33
C SER A 130 3.74 28.97 6.32
N LYS A 131 4.30 27.85 5.86
CA LYS A 131 5.39 27.81 4.85
C LYS A 131 4.91 27.87 3.40
N ILE A 132 3.62 28.07 3.16
CA ILE A 132 3.08 28.22 1.80
C ILE A 132 3.57 29.50 1.14
N VAL A 133 3.52 29.52 -0.18
CA VAL A 133 3.63 30.78 -0.96
C VAL A 133 2.37 31.60 -0.75
N LYS A 134 2.50 32.77 -0.16
CA LYS A 134 1.38 33.69 0.07
C LYS A 134 1.28 34.68 -1.08
N LEU A 135 0.09 34.80 -1.64
CA LEU A 135 -0.25 35.84 -2.64
C LEU A 135 -1.40 36.66 -2.09
N ASP A 136 -1.08 37.86 -1.67
CA ASP A 136 -2.08 38.85 -1.19
C ASP A 136 -2.82 39.48 -2.35
N ASN A 137 -4.13 39.64 -2.20
CA ASN A 137 -5.00 40.31 -3.19
C ASN A 137 -5.05 39.60 -4.55
N ALA A 138 -5.18 38.28 -4.56
CA ALA A 138 -5.41 37.52 -5.80
C ALA A 138 -6.65 38.05 -6.55
N SER A 139 -6.58 38.04 -7.86
CA SER A 139 -7.64 38.53 -8.75
C SER A 139 -8.94 37.71 -8.64
N LEU A 140 -8.86 36.48 -8.18
CA LEU A 140 -9.99 35.62 -7.92
C LEU A 140 -10.29 35.54 -6.41
N GLN A 141 -11.51 35.86 -6.02
CA GLN A 141 -12.05 35.56 -4.69
C GLN A 141 -13.31 34.69 -4.86
N LEU A 142 -13.28 33.49 -4.33
CA LEU A 142 -14.38 32.54 -4.42
C LEU A 142 -15.41 32.78 -3.32
N THR A 143 -16.67 32.74 -3.70
CA THR A 143 -17.81 32.87 -2.77
C THR A 143 -18.94 31.90 -3.16
N GLY A 144 -19.83 31.62 -2.23
CA GLY A 144 -20.97 30.77 -2.49
C GLY A 144 -20.62 29.26 -2.45
N ASN A 145 -20.83 28.53 -3.55
CA ASN A 145 -20.52 27.11 -3.65
C ASN A 145 -19.02 26.93 -3.89
N LEU A 146 -18.24 26.84 -2.81
CA LEU A 146 -16.79 26.64 -2.91
C LEU A 146 -16.47 25.25 -3.46
N PRO A 147 -15.52 25.11 -4.40
CA PRO A 147 -15.03 23.79 -4.82
C PRO A 147 -14.44 23.01 -3.65
N ILE A 148 -14.80 21.74 -3.52
CA ILE A 148 -14.15 20.83 -2.56
C ILE A 148 -12.83 20.38 -3.19
N VAL A 149 -11.72 20.74 -2.57
CA VAL A 149 -10.37 20.46 -3.09
C VAL A 149 -9.64 19.47 -2.19
N ASP A 150 -8.90 18.56 -2.82
CA ASP A 150 -8.05 17.55 -2.19
C ASP A 150 -6.79 17.37 -3.03
N GLY A 151 -5.79 16.65 -2.51
CA GLY A 151 -4.58 16.43 -3.29
C GLY A 151 -3.59 15.45 -2.66
N ALA A 152 -2.56 15.15 -3.44
CA ALA A 152 -1.45 14.33 -3.00
C ALA A 152 -0.55 15.11 -2.02
N ALA A 153 0.13 14.37 -1.11
CA ALA A 153 1.04 14.94 -0.12
C ALA A 153 2.09 15.89 -0.73
N ALA A 154 2.71 15.49 -1.84
CA ALA A 154 3.71 16.32 -2.51
C ALA A 154 3.16 17.67 -3.00
N VAL A 155 1.86 17.75 -3.27
CA VAL A 155 1.21 18.94 -3.84
C VAL A 155 0.47 19.76 -2.79
N PHE A 156 0.42 19.28 -1.54
CA PHE A 156 -0.28 19.96 -0.46
C PHE A 156 0.15 21.45 -0.33
N PRO A 157 1.44 21.81 -0.36
CA PRO A 157 1.86 23.21 -0.28
C PRO A 157 1.31 24.08 -1.41
N VAL A 158 1.12 23.51 -2.61
CA VAL A 158 0.63 24.23 -3.80
C VAL A 158 -0.86 24.51 -3.68
N TYR A 159 -1.71 23.49 -3.48
CA TYR A 159 -3.14 23.74 -3.46
C TYR A 159 -3.59 24.41 -2.15
N SER A 160 -2.85 24.26 -1.07
CA SER A 160 -3.04 25.07 0.15
C SER A 160 -2.77 26.56 -0.13
N ALA A 161 -1.75 26.88 -0.93
CA ALA A 161 -1.50 28.24 -1.37
C ALA A 161 -2.60 28.78 -2.30
N PHE A 162 -3.19 27.91 -3.14
CA PHE A 162 -4.36 28.29 -3.94
C PHE A 162 -5.57 28.59 -3.06
N VAL A 163 -5.82 27.78 -2.03
CA VAL A 163 -6.87 28.03 -1.04
C VAL A 163 -6.61 29.34 -0.31
N HIS A 164 -5.38 29.59 0.14
CA HIS A 164 -5.02 30.86 0.79
C HIS A 164 -5.32 32.07 -0.09
N ALA A 165 -5.01 31.97 -1.38
CA ALA A 165 -5.17 33.07 -2.31
C ALA A 165 -6.63 33.34 -2.72
N THR A 166 -7.48 32.31 -2.79
CA THR A 166 -8.77 32.42 -3.48
C THR A 166 -9.99 32.09 -2.62
N TYR A 167 -9.81 31.40 -1.46
CA TYR A 167 -10.91 31.03 -0.55
C TYR A 167 -11.05 32.03 0.60
N PRO A 168 -12.20 32.05 1.29
CA PRO A 168 -12.37 32.86 2.49
C PRO A 168 -11.38 32.43 3.63
N GLU A 169 -10.92 33.42 4.42
CA GLU A 169 -10.01 33.18 5.55
C GLU A 169 -10.55 32.20 6.61
N SER A 170 -11.86 31.96 6.62
CA SER A 170 -12.51 30.99 7.51
C SER A 170 -12.29 29.52 7.09
N THR A 171 -11.71 29.28 5.91
CA THR A 171 -11.47 27.93 5.40
C THR A 171 -10.36 27.25 6.18
N THR A 172 -10.64 26.05 6.69
CA THR A 172 -9.70 25.25 7.47
C THR A 172 -9.60 23.83 6.92
N LEU A 173 -8.50 23.16 7.20
CA LEU A 173 -8.33 21.76 6.79
C LEU A 173 -9.43 20.88 7.42
N TYR A 174 -10.06 20.03 6.60
CA TYR A 174 -11.18 19.15 6.95
C TYR A 174 -12.49 19.86 7.32
N ASP A 175 -12.70 21.04 6.77
CA ASP A 175 -13.98 21.78 6.95
C ASP A 175 -15.05 21.42 5.92
N GLY A 176 -14.78 20.47 5.04
CA GLY A 176 -15.67 20.01 3.98
C GLY A 176 -15.44 20.66 2.63
N VAL A 177 -14.53 21.65 2.51
CA VAL A 177 -14.12 22.25 1.23
C VAL A 177 -12.62 22.18 0.98
N PHE A 178 -11.81 22.06 2.04
CA PHE A 178 -10.37 21.87 1.96
C PHE A 178 -9.97 20.58 2.66
N GLU A 179 -9.61 19.55 1.86
CA GLU A 179 -9.41 18.18 2.30
C GLU A 179 -7.98 17.68 2.00
N TYR A 180 -7.57 16.63 2.70
CA TYR A 180 -6.31 15.94 2.46
C TYR A 180 -6.47 14.44 2.73
N ASN A 181 -6.61 13.63 1.68
CA ASN A 181 -6.80 12.19 1.73
C ASN A 181 -5.72 11.40 0.96
N ASN A 182 -4.59 12.04 0.64
CA ASN A 182 -3.54 11.45 -0.19
C ASN A 182 -4.03 11.01 -1.58
N THR A 183 -3.11 10.46 -2.38
CA THR A 183 -3.42 10.09 -3.77
C THR A 183 -4.53 9.05 -3.88
N ARG A 184 -4.51 8.02 -3.04
CA ARG A 184 -5.48 6.92 -3.12
C ARG A 184 -6.87 7.39 -2.71
N GLY A 185 -6.99 7.93 -1.49
CA GLY A 185 -8.28 8.38 -0.97
C GLY A 185 -8.87 9.53 -1.79
N GLY A 186 -8.04 10.49 -2.23
CA GLY A 186 -8.49 11.60 -3.04
C GLY A 186 -9.06 11.17 -4.40
N TYR A 187 -8.44 10.22 -5.09
CA TYR A 187 -9.00 9.69 -6.33
C TYR A 187 -10.27 8.85 -6.12
N GLU A 188 -10.37 8.11 -5.01
CA GLU A 188 -11.60 7.41 -4.64
C GLU A 188 -12.75 8.40 -4.40
N LEU A 189 -12.51 9.48 -3.64
CA LEU A 189 -13.50 10.53 -3.38
C LEU A 189 -13.88 11.29 -4.64
N LEU A 190 -12.93 11.57 -5.54
CA LEU A 190 -13.21 12.21 -6.83
C LEU A 190 -14.08 11.32 -7.74
N ALA A 191 -13.78 10.02 -7.79
CA ALA A 191 -14.58 9.04 -8.54
C ALA A 191 -16.02 8.96 -8.03
N GLU A 192 -16.21 9.07 -6.73
CA GLU A 192 -17.52 9.10 -6.06
C GLU A 192 -18.20 10.48 -6.09
N LYS A 193 -17.57 11.48 -6.72
CA LYS A 193 -18.04 12.87 -6.80
C LYS A 193 -18.26 13.53 -5.43
N LYS A 194 -17.44 13.16 -4.46
CA LYS A 194 -17.45 13.73 -3.10
C LYS A 194 -16.49 14.92 -2.95
N ILE A 195 -15.56 15.05 -3.87
CA ILE A 195 -14.71 16.23 -4.02
C ILE A 195 -14.81 16.73 -5.46
N ASP A 196 -14.51 18.00 -5.71
CA ASP A 196 -14.61 18.62 -7.03
C ASP A 196 -13.31 18.59 -7.81
N ILE A 197 -12.19 18.78 -7.11
CA ILE A 197 -10.84 18.86 -7.71
C ILE A 197 -9.86 18.06 -6.87
N PHE A 198 -9.10 17.20 -7.54
CA PHE A 198 -7.93 16.55 -6.98
C PHE A 198 -6.65 17.12 -7.60
N PHE A 199 -5.70 17.58 -6.77
CA PHE A 199 -4.39 18.04 -7.20
C PHE A 199 -3.34 16.93 -7.03
N GLY A 200 -2.72 16.48 -8.13
CA GLY A 200 -1.75 15.39 -8.06
C GLY A 200 -1.17 14.97 -9.39
N ALA A 201 -0.49 13.81 -9.35
CA ALA A 201 0.02 13.12 -10.53
C ALA A 201 -1.13 12.42 -11.29
N TYR A 202 -0.87 11.97 -12.51
CA TYR A 202 -1.81 11.16 -13.28
C TYR A 202 -2.21 9.87 -12.53
N PRO A 203 -3.49 9.49 -12.55
CA PRO A 203 -3.97 8.32 -11.82
C PRO A 203 -3.38 6.99 -12.34
N SER A 204 -3.40 5.99 -11.47
CA SER A 204 -3.13 4.61 -11.85
C SER A 204 -4.30 4.03 -12.66
N GLN A 205 -4.04 2.91 -13.36
CA GLN A 205 -5.10 2.20 -14.07
C GLN A 205 -6.20 1.69 -13.12
N GLU A 206 -5.84 1.31 -11.89
CA GLU A 206 -6.79 0.90 -10.85
C GLU A 206 -7.75 2.04 -10.48
N GLN A 207 -7.23 3.27 -10.32
CA GLN A 207 -8.03 4.46 -10.03
C GLN A 207 -8.94 4.85 -11.19
N ILE A 208 -8.46 4.70 -12.44
CA ILE A 208 -9.27 4.91 -13.65
C ILE A 208 -10.41 3.88 -13.71
N ASN A 209 -10.11 2.60 -13.50
CA ASN A 209 -11.10 1.54 -13.49
C ASN A 209 -12.15 1.73 -12.39
N TYR A 210 -11.72 2.25 -11.21
CA TYR A 210 -12.65 2.56 -10.13
C TYR A 210 -13.57 3.74 -10.49
N ALA A 211 -13.05 4.78 -11.16
CA ALA A 211 -13.87 5.88 -11.66
C ALA A 211 -14.91 5.38 -12.68
N GLU A 212 -14.51 4.50 -13.61
CA GLU A 212 -15.44 3.86 -14.56
C GLU A 212 -16.52 3.05 -13.83
N TYR A 213 -16.16 2.30 -12.79
CA TYR A 213 -17.12 1.58 -11.94
C TYR A 213 -18.12 2.53 -11.29
N CYS A 214 -17.68 3.71 -10.86
CA CYS A 214 -18.53 4.78 -10.30
C CYS A 214 -19.29 5.57 -11.38
N ASN A 215 -19.19 5.21 -12.67
CA ASN A 215 -19.72 5.96 -13.80
C ASN A 215 -19.21 7.42 -13.83
N THR A 216 -17.92 7.60 -13.57
CA THR A 216 -17.25 8.88 -13.55
C THR A 216 -16.09 8.87 -14.54
N SER A 217 -16.02 9.92 -15.38
CA SER A 217 -14.90 10.15 -16.29
C SER A 217 -14.07 11.31 -15.75
N PHE A 218 -12.78 11.10 -15.55
CA PHE A 218 -11.87 12.15 -15.09
C PHE A 218 -11.50 13.12 -16.23
N VAL A 219 -11.39 14.41 -15.88
CA VAL A 219 -10.90 15.46 -16.76
C VAL A 219 -9.58 15.98 -16.21
N TYR A 220 -8.53 15.95 -17.02
CA TYR A 220 -7.16 16.25 -16.61
C TYR A 220 -6.74 17.63 -17.15
N THR A 221 -6.44 18.56 -16.26
CA THR A 221 -5.89 19.86 -16.61
C THR A 221 -4.45 19.94 -16.13
N PRO A 222 -3.44 19.94 -17.03
CA PRO A 222 -2.05 20.17 -16.64
C PRO A 222 -1.91 21.58 -16.04
N ILE A 223 -1.29 21.68 -14.85
CA ILE A 223 -1.10 22.96 -14.15
C ILE A 223 0.38 23.25 -13.87
N GLY A 224 1.26 22.27 -13.94
CA GLY A 224 2.69 22.40 -13.74
C GLY A 224 3.44 21.22 -14.30
N LEU A 225 4.77 21.28 -14.28
CA LEU A 225 5.68 20.20 -14.66
C LEU A 225 6.45 19.73 -13.43
N GLU A 226 6.68 18.41 -13.36
CA GLU A 226 7.45 17.76 -12.32
C GLU A 226 8.36 16.68 -12.95
N ALA A 227 9.47 16.37 -12.29
CA ALA A 227 10.34 15.28 -12.66
C ALA A 227 10.14 14.08 -11.73
N PHE A 228 9.98 12.92 -12.33
CA PHE A 228 10.12 11.66 -11.62
C PHE A 228 11.60 11.29 -11.56
N VAL A 229 12.13 11.15 -10.34
CA VAL A 229 13.55 11.02 -10.10
C VAL A 229 13.87 9.73 -9.39
N PHE A 230 15.07 9.20 -9.68
CA PHE A 230 15.67 8.12 -8.91
C PHE A 230 16.79 8.68 -8.05
N PHE A 231 16.98 8.10 -6.88
CA PHE A 231 17.97 8.56 -5.93
C PHE A 231 18.62 7.38 -5.21
N VAL A 232 19.83 7.64 -4.74
CA VAL A 232 20.66 6.69 -4.01
C VAL A 232 21.27 7.38 -2.80
N HIS A 233 21.87 6.61 -1.89
CA HIS A 233 22.69 7.19 -0.82
C HIS A 233 23.84 8.02 -1.42
N LYS A 234 24.18 9.15 -0.79
CA LYS A 234 25.23 10.06 -1.27
C LYS A 234 26.58 9.39 -1.53
N ASP A 235 26.93 8.36 -0.74
CA ASP A 235 28.17 7.62 -0.85
C ASP A 235 28.18 6.53 -1.96
N ASN A 236 27.06 6.34 -2.65
CA ASN A 236 27.03 5.48 -3.84
C ASN A 236 27.87 6.13 -4.95
N PRO A 237 28.84 5.42 -5.58
CA PRO A 237 29.67 6.02 -6.61
C PRO A 237 28.96 6.26 -7.95
N VAL A 238 27.73 5.75 -8.12
CA VAL A 238 26.95 5.92 -9.34
C VAL A 238 26.21 7.26 -9.29
N ASP A 239 26.44 8.11 -10.30
CA ASP A 239 25.79 9.42 -10.45
C ASP A 239 24.82 9.45 -11.63
N ASN A 240 24.85 8.44 -12.48
CA ASN A 240 24.03 8.35 -13.68
C ASN A 240 23.67 6.91 -13.97
N LEU A 241 22.44 6.68 -14.39
CA LEU A 241 21.95 5.42 -14.95
C LEU A 241 21.26 5.69 -16.29
N THR A 242 21.31 4.73 -17.22
CA THR A 242 20.45 4.80 -18.39
C THR A 242 19.02 4.35 -18.06
N THR A 243 18.08 4.74 -18.90
CA THR A 243 16.69 4.27 -18.83
C THR A 243 16.61 2.73 -18.79
N GLU A 244 17.40 2.05 -19.64
CA GLU A 244 17.48 0.59 -19.70
C GLU A 244 18.06 -0.01 -18.42
N GLN A 245 19.09 0.61 -17.84
CA GLN A 245 19.68 0.15 -16.58
C GLN A 245 18.67 0.25 -15.43
N ILE A 246 17.91 1.35 -15.33
CA ILE A 246 16.86 1.50 -14.32
C ILE A 246 15.78 0.43 -14.50
N LYS A 247 15.33 0.21 -15.73
CA LYS A 247 14.36 -0.85 -16.04
C LYS A 247 14.92 -2.23 -15.69
N GLY A 248 16.19 -2.50 -16.00
CA GLY A 248 16.87 -3.73 -15.63
C GLY A 248 16.97 -3.94 -14.11
N ILE A 249 17.15 -2.87 -13.34
CA ILE A 249 17.16 -2.93 -11.86
C ILE A 249 15.77 -3.29 -11.34
N TYR A 250 14.73 -2.58 -11.78
CA TYR A 250 13.37 -2.82 -11.27
C TYR A 250 12.69 -4.05 -11.86
N SER A 251 13.21 -4.63 -12.95
CA SER A 251 12.80 -5.96 -13.43
C SER A 251 13.55 -7.11 -12.76
N GLY A 252 14.64 -6.83 -12.02
CA GLY A 252 15.47 -7.84 -11.39
C GLY A 252 16.55 -8.45 -12.32
N GLU A 253 16.73 -7.94 -13.53
CA GLU A 253 17.81 -8.35 -14.45
C GLU A 253 19.18 -7.83 -13.99
N ILE A 254 19.22 -6.62 -13.42
CA ILE A 254 20.39 -6.00 -12.81
C ILE A 254 20.22 -6.05 -11.30
N THR A 255 21.03 -6.87 -10.63
CA THR A 255 20.91 -7.13 -9.19
C THR A 255 22.13 -6.68 -8.38
N ASN A 256 23.18 -6.20 -9.06
CA ASN A 256 24.43 -5.80 -8.42
C ASN A 256 24.92 -4.48 -9.02
N TRP A 257 25.34 -3.55 -8.17
CA TRP A 257 25.84 -2.25 -8.59
C TRP A 257 27.07 -2.31 -9.51
N SER A 258 27.89 -3.38 -9.41
CA SER A 258 29.03 -3.57 -10.32
C SER A 258 28.63 -3.72 -11.80
N GLN A 259 27.38 -4.10 -12.08
CA GLN A 259 26.86 -4.23 -13.45
C GLN A 259 26.61 -2.86 -14.10
N VAL A 260 26.55 -1.80 -13.29
CA VAL A 260 26.29 -0.41 -13.74
C VAL A 260 27.38 0.56 -13.29
N GLY A 261 28.60 0.05 -13.03
CA GLY A 261 29.75 0.87 -12.68
C GLY A 261 29.91 1.23 -11.21
N GLY A 262 29.07 0.66 -10.35
CA GLY A 262 29.15 0.82 -8.91
C GLY A 262 30.04 -0.22 -8.21
N ARG A 263 29.93 -0.31 -6.88
CA ARG A 263 30.64 -1.29 -6.07
C ARG A 263 30.07 -2.70 -6.28
N ASN A 264 30.84 -3.72 -5.92
CA ASN A 264 30.33 -5.10 -5.92
C ASN A 264 29.42 -5.33 -4.69
N GLU A 265 28.20 -4.79 -4.76
CA GLU A 265 27.18 -4.84 -3.71
C GLU A 265 25.81 -5.13 -4.34
N PRO A 266 24.95 -5.94 -3.69
CA PRO A 266 23.59 -6.15 -4.17
C PRO A 266 22.80 -4.83 -4.25
N ILE A 267 21.89 -4.74 -5.20
CA ILE A 267 20.97 -3.60 -5.32
C ILE A 267 19.69 -3.90 -4.51
N ALA A 268 19.37 -3.02 -3.56
CA ALA A 268 18.08 -3.00 -2.90
C ALA A 268 17.17 -1.97 -3.59
N ALA A 269 16.32 -2.44 -4.49
CA ALA A 269 15.40 -1.60 -5.25
C ALA A 269 14.09 -1.43 -4.48
N PHE A 270 13.97 -0.34 -3.74
CA PHE A 270 12.77 -0.03 -2.96
C PHE A 270 11.59 0.34 -3.86
N GLN A 271 10.40 -0.08 -3.45
CA GLN A 271 9.15 0.25 -4.13
C GLN A 271 8.14 0.86 -3.13
N ARG A 272 7.04 1.33 -3.66
CA ARG A 272 5.92 1.84 -2.90
C ARG A 272 4.71 0.92 -3.03
N ASN A 273 3.77 1.03 -2.11
CA ASN A 273 2.50 0.34 -2.21
C ASN A 273 1.75 0.76 -3.49
N GLN A 274 0.96 -0.15 -4.02
CA GLN A 274 0.10 0.11 -5.17
C GLN A 274 -0.89 1.25 -4.88
N GLY A 275 -1.23 2.03 -5.91
CA GLY A 275 -2.11 3.18 -5.78
C GLY A 275 -1.45 4.46 -5.26
N SER A 276 -0.15 4.44 -4.87
CA SER A 276 0.60 5.66 -4.63
C SER A 276 1.01 6.33 -5.94
N GLY A 277 1.04 7.68 -5.95
CA GLY A 277 1.38 8.44 -7.16
C GLY A 277 2.77 8.10 -7.73
N SER A 278 3.78 7.91 -6.86
CA SER A 278 5.12 7.55 -7.31
C SER A 278 5.24 6.11 -7.80
N GLN A 279 4.50 5.15 -7.22
CA GLN A 279 4.47 3.78 -7.73
C GLN A 279 3.78 3.72 -9.11
N SER A 280 2.70 4.49 -9.28
CA SER A 280 2.01 4.59 -10.57
C SER A 280 2.94 5.16 -11.65
N MET A 281 3.81 6.13 -11.29
CA MET A 281 4.83 6.64 -12.20
C MET A 281 5.91 5.62 -12.52
N LEU A 282 6.36 4.82 -11.53
CA LEU A 282 7.30 3.72 -11.81
C LEU A 282 6.69 2.73 -12.80
N ILE A 283 5.46 2.29 -12.58
CA ILE A 283 4.75 1.36 -13.47
C ILE A 283 4.68 1.94 -14.89
N ARG A 284 4.31 3.21 -15.01
CA ARG A 284 4.25 3.90 -16.31
C ARG A 284 5.63 4.01 -16.98
N PHE A 285 6.68 4.31 -16.23
CA PHE A 285 8.06 4.36 -16.71
C PHE A 285 8.54 2.99 -17.21
N MET A 286 8.21 1.92 -16.50
CA MET A 286 8.56 0.55 -16.89
C MET A 286 7.86 0.11 -18.18
N GLY A 287 6.64 0.62 -18.46
CA GLY A 287 5.88 0.23 -19.65
C GLY A 287 5.59 -1.27 -19.69
N ASP A 288 5.98 -1.92 -20.78
CA ASP A 288 5.81 -3.38 -20.95
C ASP A 288 6.87 -4.22 -20.19
N THR A 289 7.88 -3.58 -19.58
CA THR A 289 8.89 -4.28 -18.78
C THR A 289 8.29 -4.69 -17.43
N PRO A 290 8.21 -6.00 -17.10
CA PRO A 290 7.63 -6.44 -15.84
C PRO A 290 8.46 -5.95 -14.67
N ILE A 291 7.78 -5.49 -13.61
CA ILE A 291 8.44 -5.10 -12.35
C ILE A 291 8.57 -6.35 -11.50
N MET A 292 9.77 -6.57 -10.91
CA MET A 292 9.97 -7.65 -9.96
C MET A 292 9.10 -7.43 -8.71
N GLU A 293 8.59 -8.50 -8.14
CA GLU A 293 7.94 -8.46 -6.83
C GLU A 293 9.03 -8.20 -5.76
N PRO A 294 9.01 -7.05 -5.08
CA PRO A 294 10.03 -6.74 -4.10
C PRO A 294 9.83 -7.60 -2.84
N PRO A 295 10.90 -7.91 -2.10
CA PRO A 295 10.76 -8.37 -0.72
C PRO A 295 9.90 -7.41 0.11
N THR A 296 9.16 -7.92 1.10
CA THR A 296 8.22 -7.10 1.90
C THR A 296 8.91 -5.90 2.56
N GLU A 297 10.15 -6.10 3.03
CA GLU A 297 10.98 -5.04 3.63
C GLU A 297 11.39 -3.91 2.66
N MET A 298 11.19 -4.11 1.35
CA MET A 298 11.48 -3.10 0.32
C MET A 298 10.22 -2.37 -0.16
N VAL A 299 9.07 -2.57 0.49
CA VAL A 299 7.81 -1.88 0.16
C VAL A 299 7.53 -0.81 1.20
N ASN A 300 7.34 0.42 0.76
CA ASN A 300 7.06 1.57 1.62
C ASN A 300 5.67 2.13 1.40
N THR A 301 4.95 2.33 2.49
CA THR A 301 3.60 2.90 2.47
C THR A 301 3.63 4.41 2.18
N PHE A 302 4.57 5.13 2.77
CA PHE A 302 4.70 6.57 2.62
C PHE A 302 5.92 6.95 1.76
N MET A 303 5.86 8.12 1.13
CA MET A 303 6.92 8.59 0.21
C MET A 303 8.25 8.86 0.92
N ASP A 304 8.20 9.31 2.14
CA ASP A 304 9.34 9.57 3.01
C ASP A 304 10.04 8.30 3.48
N GLY A 305 9.29 7.23 3.77
CA GLY A 305 9.85 5.96 4.17
C GLY A 305 10.87 5.41 3.17
N ILE A 306 10.61 5.56 1.87
CA ILE A 306 11.58 5.17 0.84
C ILE A 306 12.85 6.05 0.90
N ILE A 307 12.71 7.34 1.22
CA ILE A 307 13.83 8.27 1.31
C ILE A 307 14.67 7.96 2.56
N GLU A 308 14.04 7.78 3.70
CA GLU A 308 14.72 7.43 4.95
C GLU A 308 15.42 6.09 4.84
N GLN A 309 14.79 5.08 4.25
CA GLN A 309 15.41 3.78 4.05
C GLN A 309 16.61 3.84 3.12
N VAL A 310 16.56 4.61 2.04
CA VAL A 310 17.72 4.81 1.18
C VAL A 310 18.83 5.56 1.90
N ALA A 311 18.49 6.53 2.74
CA ALA A 311 19.45 7.30 3.53
C ALA A 311 20.09 6.48 4.67
N ASP A 312 19.33 5.63 5.34
CA ASP A 312 19.76 4.87 6.53
C ASP A 312 20.09 3.40 6.24
N TYR A 313 20.00 2.95 4.98
CA TYR A 313 20.21 1.55 4.65
C TYR A 313 21.57 1.03 5.11
N ARG A 314 21.54 -0.07 5.86
CA ARG A 314 22.67 -0.68 6.60
C ARG A 314 23.94 -0.95 5.76
N SER A 315 23.84 -0.97 4.45
CA SER A 315 24.94 -1.16 3.49
C SER A 315 25.29 0.14 2.73
N LYS A 316 25.26 1.29 3.34
CA LYS A 316 25.73 2.60 2.81
C LYS A 316 26.01 2.61 1.30
N GLY A 317 24.98 2.61 0.47
CA GLY A 317 25.12 2.72 -0.99
C GLY A 317 24.47 1.63 -1.83
N GLY A 318 23.98 0.53 -1.21
CA GLY A 318 23.35 -0.58 -1.94
C GLY A 318 21.91 -0.36 -2.38
N SER A 319 21.28 0.73 -1.98
CA SER A 319 19.85 1.00 -2.22
C SER A 319 19.60 2.00 -3.34
N ILE A 320 18.47 1.84 -4.02
CA ILE A 320 17.90 2.80 -4.96
C ILE A 320 16.40 3.00 -4.64
N GLY A 321 15.97 4.24 -4.67
CA GLY A 321 14.58 4.65 -4.51
C GLY A 321 14.14 5.59 -5.62
N PHE A 322 12.87 5.97 -5.60
CA PHE A 322 12.29 6.91 -6.55
C PHE A 322 11.28 7.83 -5.86
N SER A 323 11.12 9.01 -6.38
CA SER A 323 10.19 10.02 -5.88
C SER A 323 9.93 11.09 -6.93
N PHE A 324 9.24 12.15 -6.53
CA PHE A 324 9.15 13.40 -7.29
C PHE A 324 10.23 14.36 -6.82
N ARG A 325 10.83 15.11 -7.76
CA ARG A 325 11.96 16.01 -7.49
C ARG A 325 11.64 17.03 -6.41
N TYR A 326 10.50 17.72 -6.53
CA TYR A 326 10.13 18.74 -5.55
C TYR A 326 9.94 18.16 -4.15
N TYR A 327 9.40 16.95 -4.03
CA TYR A 327 9.26 16.28 -2.74
C TYR A 327 10.64 16.03 -2.08
N MET A 328 11.63 15.65 -2.88
CA MET A 328 13.00 15.40 -2.40
C MET A 328 13.73 16.70 -2.01
N GLU A 329 13.72 17.71 -2.89
CA GLU A 329 14.51 18.93 -2.75
C GLU A 329 13.77 20.07 -2.03
N GLY A 330 12.44 20.11 -2.14
CA GLY A 330 11.59 21.16 -1.56
C GLY A 330 11.08 20.82 -0.16
N ILE A 331 10.65 19.58 0.06
CA ILE A 331 9.98 19.15 1.31
C ILE A 331 10.95 18.44 2.24
N ILE A 332 11.52 17.31 1.84
CA ILE A 332 12.30 16.43 2.72
C ILE A 332 13.72 16.95 2.95
N LYS A 333 14.42 17.35 1.89
CA LYS A 333 15.79 17.89 1.96
C LYS A 333 16.78 17.01 2.73
N ASN A 334 16.72 15.69 2.53
CA ASN A 334 17.61 14.77 3.22
C ASN A 334 19.04 14.84 2.63
N PRO A 335 20.07 15.23 3.43
CA PRO A 335 21.44 15.41 2.93
C PRO A 335 22.19 14.10 2.66
N ASP A 336 21.61 12.96 3.05
CA ASP A 336 22.25 11.64 2.89
C ASP A 336 21.84 10.92 1.62
N VAL A 337 21.00 11.54 0.79
CA VAL A 337 20.64 11.05 -0.54
C VAL A 337 21.05 12.02 -1.65
N LYS A 338 21.28 11.48 -2.84
CA LYS A 338 21.52 12.26 -4.05
C LYS A 338 20.66 11.78 -5.20
N LEU A 339 20.20 12.71 -6.04
CA LEU A 339 19.47 12.42 -7.26
C LEU A 339 20.43 11.89 -8.33
N LEU A 340 19.97 10.91 -9.11
CA LEU A 340 20.68 10.39 -10.25
C LEU A 340 20.35 11.18 -11.52
N SER A 341 21.35 11.39 -12.37
CA SER A 341 21.11 11.71 -13.77
C SER A 341 20.58 10.48 -14.50
N ILE A 342 19.74 10.71 -15.53
CA ILE A 342 19.22 9.66 -16.39
C ILE A 342 19.64 9.97 -17.81
N ASP A 343 20.27 8.97 -18.47
CA ASP A 343 20.82 9.11 -19.81
C ASP A 343 21.78 10.31 -19.94
N GLY A 344 22.51 10.62 -18.85
CA GLY A 344 23.45 11.73 -18.75
C GLY A 344 22.80 13.08 -18.45
N ILE A 345 21.49 13.15 -18.21
CA ILE A 345 20.75 14.40 -18.00
C ILE A 345 20.30 14.49 -16.54
N ALA A 346 20.72 15.53 -15.85
CA ALA A 346 20.32 15.79 -14.47
C ALA A 346 18.90 16.38 -14.38
N PRO A 347 18.12 16.09 -13.32
CA PRO A 347 16.75 16.60 -13.13
C PRO A 347 16.72 18.07 -12.66
N THR A 348 17.39 18.96 -13.40
CA THR A 348 17.39 20.39 -13.09
C THR A 348 16.09 21.04 -13.55
N PRO A 349 15.64 22.16 -12.93
CA PRO A 349 14.47 22.92 -13.40
C PRO A 349 14.56 23.29 -14.87
N GLU A 350 15.76 23.62 -15.36
CA GLU A 350 16.00 23.95 -16.77
C GLU A 350 15.75 22.74 -17.68
N ASN A 351 16.30 21.57 -17.34
CA ASN A 351 16.15 20.35 -18.13
C ASN A 351 14.71 19.81 -18.11
N ILE A 352 13.97 20.08 -17.02
CA ILE A 352 12.55 19.74 -16.91
C ILE A 352 11.73 20.67 -17.82
N ARG A 353 12.00 21.98 -17.74
CA ARG A 353 11.27 23.00 -18.52
C ARG A 353 11.46 22.85 -20.02
N ASN A 354 12.68 22.60 -20.47
CA ASN A 354 13.00 22.44 -21.89
C ASN A 354 12.72 21.01 -22.43
N GLY A 355 12.23 20.10 -21.59
CA GLY A 355 11.88 18.72 -21.96
C GLY A 355 13.07 17.82 -22.27
N THR A 356 14.31 18.18 -21.88
CA THR A 356 15.48 17.33 -22.09
C THR A 356 15.60 16.24 -21.04
N TYR A 357 15.10 16.45 -19.80
CA TYR A 357 15.04 15.40 -18.79
C TYR A 357 14.00 14.34 -19.20
N PRO A 358 14.40 13.03 -19.27
CA PRO A 358 13.60 12.02 -19.96
C PRO A 358 12.30 11.63 -19.23
N ILE A 359 12.20 11.84 -17.92
CA ILE A 359 11.04 11.44 -17.12
C ILE A 359 10.37 12.66 -16.51
N THR A 360 9.86 13.53 -17.39
CA THR A 360 9.03 14.65 -16.99
C THR A 360 7.56 14.24 -17.00
N THR A 361 6.81 14.67 -16.01
CA THR A 361 5.37 14.46 -15.90
C THR A 361 4.68 15.80 -15.62
N TYR A 362 3.36 15.81 -15.79
CA TYR A 362 2.56 16.97 -15.39
C TYR A 362 2.07 16.80 -13.96
N LEU A 363 1.97 17.95 -13.29
CA LEU A 363 1.09 18.13 -12.16
C LEU A 363 -0.29 18.48 -12.70
N TYR A 364 -1.33 17.84 -12.21
CA TYR A 364 -2.70 18.02 -12.71
C TYR A 364 -3.64 18.59 -11.65
N ALA A 365 -4.58 19.43 -12.08
CA ALA A 365 -5.88 19.57 -11.45
C ALA A 365 -6.83 18.57 -12.15
N VAL A 366 -7.31 17.58 -11.43
CA VAL A 366 -8.20 16.55 -11.96
C VAL A 366 -9.60 16.79 -11.45
N THR A 367 -10.56 16.84 -12.37
CA THR A 367 -11.99 16.97 -12.09
C THR A 367 -12.75 15.80 -12.72
N TYR A 368 -14.05 15.86 -12.78
CA TYR A 368 -14.88 14.89 -13.48
C TYR A 368 -15.85 15.54 -14.45
N GLU A 369 -16.19 14.80 -15.51
CA GLU A 369 -17.18 15.26 -16.50
C GLU A 369 -18.55 15.49 -15.84
N GLY A 370 -19.17 16.62 -16.18
CA GLY A 370 -20.48 16.99 -15.66
C GLY A 370 -20.44 17.56 -14.22
N ASN A 371 -19.27 18.00 -13.75
CA ASN A 371 -19.21 18.84 -12.55
C ASN A 371 -19.91 20.18 -12.84
N ASP A 372 -20.96 20.48 -12.10
CA ASP A 372 -21.83 21.66 -12.28
C ASP A 372 -21.46 22.83 -11.36
N ASN A 373 -20.41 22.68 -10.55
CA ASN A 373 -19.90 23.77 -9.73
C ASN A 373 -19.12 24.79 -10.58
N GLU A 374 -19.74 25.91 -10.89
CA GLU A 374 -19.15 26.97 -11.74
C GLU A 374 -17.80 27.49 -11.19
N ASN A 375 -17.60 27.44 -9.87
CA ASN A 375 -16.36 27.90 -9.26
C ASN A 375 -15.18 26.94 -9.55
N VAL A 376 -15.42 25.69 -9.92
CA VAL A 376 -14.37 24.75 -10.36
C VAL A 376 -13.66 25.28 -11.61
N ALA A 377 -14.43 25.64 -12.63
CA ALA A 377 -13.85 26.19 -13.86
C ALA A 377 -13.09 27.49 -13.60
N ARG A 378 -13.64 28.40 -12.78
CA ARG A 378 -13.01 29.67 -12.40
C ARG A 378 -11.69 29.45 -11.65
N LEU A 379 -11.65 28.51 -10.71
CA LEU A 379 -10.44 28.19 -9.97
C LEU A 379 -9.36 27.61 -10.89
N ILE A 380 -9.71 26.67 -11.78
CA ILE A 380 -8.77 26.09 -12.75
C ILE A 380 -8.23 27.16 -13.70
N GLU A 381 -9.09 28.06 -14.23
CA GLU A 381 -8.67 29.17 -15.07
C GLU A 381 -7.68 30.09 -14.35
N TRP A 382 -7.95 30.40 -13.09
CA TRP A 382 -7.05 31.21 -12.27
C TRP A 382 -5.72 30.49 -11.97
N VAL A 383 -5.74 29.20 -11.67
CA VAL A 383 -4.51 28.38 -11.49
C VAL A 383 -3.64 28.43 -12.76
N LEU A 384 -4.25 28.50 -13.94
CA LEU A 384 -3.56 28.63 -15.23
C LEU A 384 -3.16 30.07 -15.59
N SER A 385 -3.56 31.07 -14.80
CA SER A 385 -3.16 32.48 -14.98
C SER A 385 -1.73 32.73 -14.46
N GLU A 386 -1.20 33.94 -14.70
CA GLU A 386 0.11 34.38 -14.19
C GLU A 386 0.20 34.23 -12.66
N GLU A 387 -0.88 34.53 -11.93
CA GLU A 387 -0.93 34.42 -10.46
C GLU A 387 -0.82 32.98 -9.97
N GLY A 388 -1.60 32.07 -10.52
CA GLY A 388 -1.54 30.63 -10.17
C GLY A 388 -0.20 30.04 -10.58
N GLN A 389 0.33 30.36 -11.75
CA GLN A 389 1.64 29.88 -12.21
C GLN A 389 2.80 30.49 -11.39
N TYR A 390 2.67 31.72 -10.89
CA TYR A 390 3.60 32.29 -9.92
C TYR A 390 3.66 31.42 -8.61
N ILE A 391 2.52 31.04 -8.06
CA ILE A 391 2.48 30.16 -6.87
C ILE A 391 3.18 28.83 -7.18
N ILE A 392 2.92 28.21 -8.31
CA ILE A 392 3.56 26.95 -8.74
C ILE A 392 5.08 27.13 -8.81
N ALA A 393 5.55 28.19 -9.45
CA ALA A 393 6.98 28.48 -9.58
C ALA A 393 7.65 28.75 -8.23
N GLN A 394 7.04 29.57 -7.38
CA GLN A 394 7.61 29.95 -6.08
C GLN A 394 7.58 28.76 -5.07
N THR A 395 6.62 27.85 -5.22
CA THR A 395 6.61 26.61 -4.42
C THR A 395 7.77 25.69 -4.81
N GLY A 396 8.28 25.77 -6.06
CA GLY A 396 9.43 24.99 -6.53
C GLY A 396 9.11 23.98 -7.64
N TYR A 397 7.88 23.95 -8.10
CA TYR A 397 7.48 23.25 -9.31
C TYR A 397 7.84 24.06 -10.57
N THR A 398 7.81 23.42 -11.71
CA THR A 398 8.03 24.11 -12.98
C THR A 398 6.67 24.52 -13.58
N PRO A 399 6.41 25.83 -13.79
CA PRO A 399 5.17 26.27 -14.39
C PRO A 399 5.05 25.82 -15.86
N ILE A 400 3.82 25.66 -16.36
CA ILE A 400 3.55 25.27 -17.76
C ILE A 400 3.54 26.49 -18.71
N LYS A 401 3.46 27.70 -18.16
CA LYS A 401 3.54 28.97 -18.88
C LYS A 401 4.57 29.88 -18.21
N GLU A 402 5.28 30.66 -19.01
CA GLU A 402 6.17 31.73 -18.53
C GLU A 402 5.38 32.96 -18.14
#